data_98d126d6585db2b6f70a0a3f865328f6
#
_entry.id   98d126d6585db2b6f70a0a3f865328f6
#
_cell.length_a   1.000
_cell.length_b   1.000
_cell.length_c   1.000
_cell.angle_alpha   90.00
_cell.angle_beta   90.00
_cell.angle_gamma   90.00
#
_symmetry.space_group_name_H-M   'P 1'
#
loop_
_entity.id
_entity.type
_entity.pdbx_description
1 polymer ?
#
loop_
_entity_poly.entity_id
_entity_poly.type
_entity_poly.pdbx_seq_one_letter_code
_entity_poly.pdbx_strand_id
1 'polypeptide(L)'
;MEPMVRALFTVCDIEDKVIVSAEIPGVDITERPVFYKGVGRIKGSYIRVGESDEPMSEYEVYSYEAFRKRIRDDIRTVDEAKLQLLDEKRLNDYLTMVKQERRNLSENVSKEEILELMAVMVCNVPTLAGIMTFSKYPQTYFPQLCIIAVCLPGTEMGTIGESGERFIDNKRITGAIPDMLEEAVEFVRKNSRTKTIIDDNGKRKDKPEYPIKAVREAILNALVHRDYSLHTENTPIRIERWLYG
;
A
#
# COMPACT_ATOMS: atom_id res chain seq x y z
N MET A 1 25.02 8.38 21.09
CA MET A 1 24.17 7.98 19.98
C MET A 1 24.37 6.50 19.67
N GLU A 2 23.37 5.84 19.18
CA GLU A 2 23.43 4.43 18.77
C GLU A 2 22.67 4.28 17.45
N PRO A 3 23.27 3.71 16.37
CA PRO A 3 24.68 3.34 16.29
C PRO A 3 25.61 4.54 16.49
N MET A 4 26.89 4.25 16.76
CA MET A 4 27.88 5.31 17.01
C MET A 4 28.19 6.07 15.71
N VAL A 5 27.91 7.36 15.68
CA VAL A 5 28.30 8.25 14.58
C VAL A 5 29.51 9.07 15.03
N ARG A 6 30.59 9.04 14.26
CA ARG A 6 31.81 9.80 14.53
C ARG A 6 31.88 10.99 13.60
N ALA A 7 31.73 12.19 14.15
CA ALA A 7 31.94 13.41 13.40
C ALA A 7 33.42 13.61 13.09
N LEU A 8 33.75 14.06 11.89
CA LEU A 8 35.07 14.48 11.48
C LEU A 8 35.17 15.99 11.64
N PHE A 9 36.12 16.47 12.48
CA PHE A 9 36.30 17.88 12.72
C PHE A 9 37.49 18.41 11.92
N THR A 10 37.30 19.52 11.24
CA THR A 10 38.34 20.28 10.56
C THR A 10 38.37 21.69 11.12
N VAL A 11 39.57 22.15 11.47
CA VAL A 11 39.83 23.50 11.94
C VAL A 11 40.57 24.27 10.84
N CYS A 12 40.06 25.42 10.44
CA CYS A 12 40.71 26.28 9.46
C CYS A 12 40.62 27.75 9.90
N ASP A 13 41.63 28.53 9.53
CA ASP A 13 41.64 29.97 9.73
C ASP A 13 41.18 30.69 8.46
N ILE A 14 40.14 31.48 8.55
CA ILE A 14 39.60 32.30 7.46
C ILE A 14 39.43 33.73 7.96
N GLU A 15 40.11 34.67 7.31
CA GLU A 15 40.04 36.10 7.65
C GLU A 15 40.28 36.37 9.16
N ASP A 16 41.37 35.81 9.72
CA ASP A 16 41.74 35.89 11.14
C ASP A 16 40.72 35.31 12.13
N LYS A 17 39.78 34.49 11.66
CA LYS A 17 38.81 33.76 12.49
C LYS A 17 39.04 32.26 12.40
N VAL A 18 39.10 31.62 13.55
CA VAL A 18 39.15 30.18 13.66
C VAL A 18 37.75 29.60 13.40
N ILE A 19 37.59 28.85 12.33
CA ILE A 19 36.38 28.15 11.98
C ILE A 19 36.55 26.66 12.23
N VAL A 20 35.62 26.06 12.96
CA VAL A 20 35.55 24.61 13.17
C VAL A 20 34.38 24.07 12.37
N SER A 21 34.66 23.20 11.41
CA SER A 21 33.64 22.48 10.67
C SER A 21 33.54 21.03 11.17
N ALA A 22 32.34 20.52 11.25
CA ALA A 22 32.07 19.13 11.60
C ALA A 22 31.34 18.45 10.45
N GLU A 23 31.97 17.43 9.86
CA GLU A 23 31.35 16.55 8.90
C GLU A 23 30.75 15.35 9.63
N ILE A 24 29.43 15.15 9.49
CA ILE A 24 28.70 14.03 10.09
C ILE A 24 28.42 13.00 8.99
N PRO A 25 29.12 11.86 8.96
CA PRO A 25 28.89 10.85 7.93
C PRO A 25 27.50 10.25 8.06
N GLY A 26 26.87 10.00 6.88
CA GLY A 26 25.61 9.30 6.84
C GLY A 26 25.74 7.85 7.32
N VAL A 27 24.76 7.36 8.05
CA VAL A 27 24.69 5.99 8.51
C VAL A 27 23.97 5.14 7.47
N ASP A 28 24.43 3.90 7.27
CA ASP A 28 23.77 2.95 6.36
C ASP A 28 22.29 2.76 6.76
N ILE A 29 21.44 2.55 5.75
CA ILE A 29 20.00 2.38 5.98
C ILE A 29 19.68 1.21 6.92
N THR A 30 20.49 0.16 6.90
CA THR A 30 20.32 -1.00 7.77
C THR A 30 20.62 -0.72 9.25
N GLU A 31 21.31 0.38 9.52
CA GLU A 31 21.66 0.81 10.88
C GLU A 31 20.77 1.94 11.39
N ARG A 32 19.89 2.50 10.54
CA ARG A 32 18.95 3.56 10.94
C ARG A 32 17.78 3.01 11.76
N PRO A 33 17.10 3.86 12.57
CA PRO A 33 17.47 5.24 12.86
C PRO A 33 18.62 5.35 13.85
N VAL A 34 19.36 6.46 13.77
CA VAL A 34 20.30 6.85 14.83
C VAL A 34 19.51 7.47 15.96
N PHE A 35 19.74 7.04 17.19
CA PHE A 35 18.97 7.50 18.34
C PHE A 35 19.83 7.81 19.56
N TYR A 36 19.29 8.61 20.46
CA TYR A 36 19.92 8.89 21.76
C TYR A 36 19.68 7.73 22.74
N LYS A 37 20.74 7.01 23.08
CA LYS A 37 20.67 5.80 23.89
C LYS A 37 19.98 5.97 25.23
N GLY A 38 20.15 7.16 25.87
CA GLY A 38 19.61 7.44 27.21
C GLY A 38 18.09 7.44 27.31
N VAL A 39 17.37 7.71 26.17
CA VAL A 39 15.90 7.72 26.13
C VAL A 39 15.30 6.60 25.26
N GLY A 40 16.18 5.80 24.64
CA GLY A 40 15.78 4.67 23.82
C GLY A 40 15.38 5.04 22.39
N ARG A 41 15.17 4.01 21.55
CA ARG A 41 14.99 4.18 20.10
C ARG A 41 13.74 4.99 19.74
N ILE A 42 12.58 4.70 20.34
CA ILE A 42 11.32 5.35 19.99
C ILE A 42 11.37 6.86 20.31
N LYS A 43 11.81 7.21 21.50
CA LYS A 43 11.82 8.62 21.95
C LYS A 43 13.11 9.37 21.59
N GLY A 44 14.16 8.67 21.19
CA GLY A 44 15.47 9.22 20.90
C GLY A 44 15.81 9.33 19.42
N SER A 45 14.88 8.94 18.52
CA SER A 45 15.03 9.06 17.07
C SER A 45 14.40 10.34 16.56
N TYR A 46 15.13 11.05 15.69
CA TYR A 46 14.70 12.31 15.10
C TYR A 46 14.88 12.28 13.60
N ILE A 47 14.01 13.00 12.89
CA ILE A 47 14.07 13.21 11.45
C ILE A 47 14.12 14.70 11.15
N ARG A 48 14.89 15.09 10.14
CA ARG A 48 14.94 16.48 9.68
C ARG A 48 13.74 16.77 8.79
N VAL A 49 12.90 17.72 9.22
CA VAL A 49 11.74 18.21 8.47
C VAL A 49 11.92 19.70 8.24
N GLY A 50 12.30 20.07 7.00
CA GLY A 50 12.64 21.46 6.70
C GLY A 50 13.81 21.97 7.54
N GLU A 51 13.55 22.97 8.39
CA GLU A 51 14.56 23.59 9.25
C GLU A 51 14.59 23.06 10.70
N SER A 52 13.66 22.15 11.06
CA SER A 52 13.55 21.57 12.40
C SER A 52 13.91 20.10 12.46
N ASP A 53 14.32 19.65 13.64
CA ASP A 53 14.47 18.24 13.96
C ASP A 53 13.24 17.79 14.74
N GLU A 54 12.46 16.89 14.16
CA GLU A 54 11.22 16.39 14.76
C GLU A 54 11.40 14.94 15.25
N PRO A 55 10.76 14.55 16.37
CA PRO A 55 10.75 13.17 16.79
C PRO A 55 10.12 12.29 15.73
N MET A 56 10.75 11.15 15.42
CA MET A 56 10.15 10.16 14.55
C MET A 56 8.89 9.58 15.19
N SER A 57 7.88 9.35 14.38
CA SER A 57 6.70 8.56 14.77
C SER A 57 7.09 7.09 15.00
N GLU A 58 6.27 6.36 15.74
CA GLU A 58 6.47 4.91 15.94
C GLU A 58 6.49 4.16 14.61
N TYR A 59 5.68 4.59 13.64
CA TYR A 59 5.65 4.03 12.30
C TYR A 59 6.97 4.23 11.54
N GLU A 60 7.56 5.41 11.58
CA GLU A 60 8.85 5.68 10.94
C GLU A 60 9.97 4.84 11.55
N VAL A 61 9.99 4.71 12.88
CA VAL A 61 10.95 3.83 13.57
C VAL A 61 10.73 2.37 13.17
N TYR A 62 9.47 1.91 13.12
CA TYR A 62 9.10 0.58 12.66
C TYR A 62 9.56 0.31 11.23
N SER A 63 9.38 1.28 10.31
CA SER A 63 9.76 1.11 8.90
C SER A 63 11.25 0.78 8.72
N TYR A 64 12.13 1.45 9.46
CA TYR A 64 13.56 1.10 9.48
C TYR A 64 13.82 -0.28 10.07
N GLU A 65 13.11 -0.65 11.13
CA GLU A 65 13.26 -1.95 11.76
C GLU A 65 12.76 -3.08 10.85
N ALA A 66 11.62 -2.89 10.21
CA ALA A 66 11.04 -3.82 9.25
C ALA A 66 11.98 -4.06 8.07
N PHE A 67 12.57 -2.98 7.52
CA PHE A 67 13.57 -3.07 6.47
C PHE A 67 14.79 -3.89 6.91
N ARG A 68 15.35 -3.59 8.08
CA ARG A 68 16.51 -4.28 8.62
C ARG A 68 16.26 -5.76 8.90
N LYS A 69 15.10 -6.08 9.48
CA LYS A 69 14.70 -7.45 9.81
C LYS A 69 14.10 -8.20 8.63
N ARG A 70 13.90 -7.54 7.49
CA ARG A 70 13.21 -8.07 6.31
C ARG A 70 11.83 -8.63 6.68
N ILE A 71 11.09 -7.89 7.52
CA ILE A 71 9.75 -8.27 7.91
C ILE A 71 8.85 -8.22 6.65
N ARG A 72 8.06 -9.26 6.49
CA ARG A 72 7.09 -9.40 5.41
C ARG A 72 5.71 -9.54 6.03
N ASP A 73 5.02 -8.40 6.17
CA ASP A 73 3.69 -8.35 6.79
C ASP A 73 2.63 -9.07 5.96
N ASP A 74 2.81 -9.13 4.65
CA ASP A 74 1.93 -9.80 3.69
C ASP A 74 1.83 -11.31 3.91
N ILE A 75 2.90 -11.95 4.41
CA ILE A 75 2.93 -13.41 4.67
C ILE A 75 2.73 -13.77 6.15
N ARG A 76 2.39 -12.81 7.01
CA ARG A 76 2.02 -13.15 8.38
C ARG A 76 0.80 -14.05 8.41
N THR A 77 0.80 -15.04 9.29
CA THR A 77 -0.34 -15.95 9.47
C THR A 77 -1.51 -15.24 10.17
N VAL A 78 -2.71 -15.68 9.86
CA VAL A 78 -3.95 -15.25 10.53
C VAL A 78 -4.54 -16.46 11.23
N ASP A 79 -4.19 -16.64 12.47
CA ASP A 79 -4.42 -17.88 13.23
C ASP A 79 -5.90 -18.22 13.40
N GLU A 80 -6.78 -17.22 13.38
CA GLU A 80 -8.22 -17.41 13.45
C GLU A 80 -8.83 -17.87 12.11
N ALA A 81 -8.07 -17.72 11.00
CA ALA A 81 -8.56 -18.06 9.68
C ALA A 81 -8.37 -19.55 9.39
N LYS A 82 -9.37 -20.12 8.71
CA LYS A 82 -9.35 -21.52 8.27
C LYS A 82 -9.30 -21.59 6.76
N LEU A 83 -8.57 -22.57 6.22
CA LEU A 83 -8.47 -22.82 4.78
C LEU A 83 -9.83 -22.98 4.10
N GLN A 84 -10.83 -23.56 4.78
CA GLN A 84 -12.18 -23.75 4.25
C GLN A 84 -12.94 -22.43 3.98
N LEU A 85 -12.46 -21.30 4.51
CA LEU A 85 -13.03 -19.98 4.26
C LEU A 85 -12.48 -19.32 2.99
N LEU A 86 -11.42 -19.88 2.41
CA LEU A 86 -10.92 -19.48 1.10
C LEU A 86 -11.85 -19.98 0.01
N ASP A 87 -11.98 -19.23 -1.07
CA ASP A 87 -12.79 -19.60 -2.23
C ASP A 87 -12.10 -20.72 -3.01
N GLU A 88 -12.68 -21.90 -2.98
CA GLU A 88 -12.10 -23.09 -3.60
C GLU A 88 -11.96 -22.95 -5.12
N LYS A 89 -12.90 -22.28 -5.77
CA LYS A 89 -12.83 -22.05 -7.22
C LYS A 89 -11.63 -21.18 -7.56
N ARG A 90 -11.47 -20.05 -6.87
CA ARG A 90 -10.33 -19.16 -7.07
C ARG A 90 -8.99 -19.83 -6.80
N LEU A 91 -8.93 -20.65 -5.75
CA LEU A 91 -7.72 -21.42 -5.45
C LEU A 91 -7.40 -22.41 -6.58
N ASN A 92 -8.40 -23.11 -7.11
CA ASN A 92 -8.18 -24.08 -8.19
C ASN A 92 -7.79 -23.38 -9.50
N ASP A 93 -8.41 -22.25 -9.83
CA ASP A 93 -8.05 -21.44 -10.99
C ASP A 93 -6.60 -20.94 -10.88
N TYR A 94 -6.21 -20.44 -9.70
CA TYR A 94 -4.85 -20.01 -9.40
C TYR A 94 -3.83 -21.15 -9.50
N LEU A 95 -4.12 -22.30 -8.89
CA LEU A 95 -3.26 -23.48 -8.97
C LEU A 95 -3.06 -23.97 -10.41
N THR A 96 -4.11 -23.91 -11.21
CA THR A 96 -4.04 -24.25 -12.63
C THR A 96 -3.10 -23.31 -13.38
N MET A 97 -3.23 -22.00 -13.14
CA MET A 97 -2.35 -21.00 -13.72
C MET A 97 -0.87 -21.18 -13.28
N VAL A 98 -0.64 -21.39 -11.98
CA VAL A 98 0.72 -21.62 -11.45
C VAL A 98 1.37 -22.84 -12.09
N LYS A 99 0.63 -23.93 -12.24
CA LYS A 99 1.13 -25.16 -12.88
C LYS A 99 1.42 -24.97 -14.37
N GLN A 100 0.64 -24.15 -15.06
CA GLN A 100 0.89 -23.84 -16.48
C GLN A 100 2.12 -22.96 -16.68
N GLU A 101 2.31 -21.96 -15.83
CA GLU A 101 3.42 -21.02 -15.96
C GLU A 101 4.75 -21.56 -15.41
N ARG A 102 4.70 -22.45 -14.42
CA ARG A 102 5.88 -22.96 -13.69
C ARG A 102 5.99 -24.48 -13.83
N ARG A 103 6.71 -24.93 -14.84
CA ARG A 103 6.90 -26.35 -15.15
C ARG A 103 7.41 -27.17 -13.97
N ASN A 104 8.30 -26.60 -13.15
CA ASN A 104 8.84 -27.27 -11.96
C ASN A 104 7.81 -27.50 -10.85
N LEU A 105 6.63 -26.87 -10.92
CA LEU A 105 5.52 -27.07 -9.99
C LEU A 105 4.37 -27.88 -10.61
N SER A 106 4.50 -28.32 -11.87
CA SER A 106 3.44 -29.03 -12.59
C SER A 106 3.33 -30.50 -12.22
N GLU A 107 4.45 -31.14 -11.89
CA GLU A 107 4.55 -32.58 -11.64
C GLU A 107 5.02 -32.85 -10.20
N ASN A 108 4.40 -33.81 -9.55
CA ASN A 108 4.78 -34.32 -8.21
C ASN A 108 4.76 -33.31 -7.05
N VAL A 109 4.07 -32.18 -7.20
CA VAL A 109 3.88 -31.20 -6.13
C VAL A 109 2.42 -31.15 -5.74
N SER A 110 2.12 -31.37 -4.46
CA SER A 110 0.76 -31.33 -3.94
C SER A 110 0.17 -29.91 -3.97
N LYS A 111 -1.17 -29.84 -3.86
CA LYS A 111 -1.89 -28.55 -3.75
C LYS A 111 -1.37 -27.74 -2.56
N GLU A 112 -1.23 -28.39 -1.44
CA GLU A 112 -0.79 -27.81 -0.17
C GLU A 112 0.64 -27.26 -0.30
N GLU A 113 1.55 -28.02 -0.88
CA GLU A 113 2.93 -27.56 -1.13
C GLU A 113 2.97 -26.33 -2.04
N ILE A 114 2.16 -26.29 -3.10
CA ILE A 114 2.09 -25.10 -3.98
C ILE A 114 1.58 -23.89 -3.20
N LEU A 115 0.55 -24.04 -2.38
CA LEU A 115 0.02 -22.94 -1.59
C LEU A 115 1.04 -22.42 -0.57
N GLU A 116 1.86 -23.29 0.02
CA GLU A 116 2.96 -22.88 0.88
C GLU A 116 4.09 -22.19 0.12
N LEU A 117 4.53 -22.76 -1.02
CA LEU A 117 5.57 -22.15 -1.87
C LEU A 117 5.15 -20.78 -2.41
N MET A 118 3.86 -20.57 -2.63
CA MET A 118 3.29 -19.30 -3.08
C MET A 118 2.93 -18.37 -1.92
N ALA A 119 3.24 -18.75 -0.69
CA ALA A 119 2.94 -18.00 0.52
C ALA A 119 1.44 -17.65 0.70
N VAL A 120 0.55 -18.46 0.15
CA VAL A 120 -0.90 -18.37 0.42
C VAL A 120 -1.20 -18.86 1.83
N MET A 121 -0.42 -19.81 2.32
CA MET A 121 -0.46 -20.31 3.70
C MET A 121 0.95 -20.62 4.22
N VAL A 122 1.08 -20.75 5.52
CA VAL A 122 2.28 -21.22 6.23
C VAL A 122 1.82 -22.21 7.27
N CYS A 123 2.37 -23.43 7.28
CA CYS A 123 1.98 -24.51 8.20
C CYS A 123 0.46 -24.72 8.28
N ASN A 124 -0.22 -24.76 7.12
CA ASN A 124 -1.67 -24.90 7.00
C ASN A 124 -2.50 -23.72 7.56
N VAL A 125 -1.89 -22.61 7.92
CA VAL A 125 -2.58 -21.40 8.35
C VAL A 125 -2.53 -20.39 7.22
N PRO A 126 -3.67 -19.82 6.78
CA PRO A 126 -3.69 -18.80 5.75
C PRO A 126 -2.89 -17.56 6.14
N THR A 127 -2.17 -17.00 5.18
CA THR A 127 -1.49 -15.71 5.35
C THR A 127 -2.43 -14.54 5.10
N LEU A 128 -2.01 -13.33 5.48
CA LEU A 128 -2.74 -12.11 5.14
C LEU A 128 -2.95 -12.02 3.62
N ALA A 129 -1.89 -12.21 2.81
CA ALA A 129 -2.00 -12.22 1.36
C ALA A 129 -2.96 -13.30 0.84
N GLY A 130 -2.90 -14.50 1.43
CA GLY A 130 -3.83 -15.59 1.10
C GLY A 130 -5.29 -15.21 1.35
N ILE A 131 -5.57 -14.62 2.51
CA ILE A 131 -6.92 -14.16 2.88
C ILE A 131 -7.36 -13.02 1.96
N MET A 132 -6.54 -11.98 1.78
CA MET A 132 -6.89 -10.83 0.97
C MET A 132 -7.12 -11.18 -0.51
N THR A 133 -6.52 -12.27 -0.99
CA THR A 133 -6.67 -12.69 -2.40
C THR A 133 -7.76 -13.73 -2.59
N PHE A 134 -7.90 -14.67 -1.68
CA PHE A 134 -8.72 -15.87 -1.89
C PHE A 134 -9.90 -16.00 -0.93
N SER A 135 -10.00 -15.23 0.15
CA SER A 135 -11.18 -15.32 1.02
C SER A 135 -12.41 -14.72 0.34
N LYS A 136 -13.59 -15.28 0.63
CA LYS A 136 -14.87 -14.72 0.19
C LYS A 136 -15.13 -13.33 0.80
N TYR A 137 -14.69 -13.10 2.03
CA TYR A 137 -14.88 -11.84 2.73
C TYR A 137 -13.73 -11.56 3.71
N PRO A 138 -12.59 -11.05 3.24
CA PRO A 138 -11.40 -10.75 4.07
C PRO A 138 -11.69 -9.80 5.24
N GLN A 139 -12.67 -8.91 5.08
CA GLN A 139 -13.01 -7.88 6.06
C GLN A 139 -13.62 -8.44 7.36
N THR A 140 -13.89 -9.75 7.41
CA THR A 140 -14.18 -10.44 8.68
C THR A 140 -13.00 -10.32 9.65
N TYR A 141 -11.77 -10.43 9.13
CA TYR A 141 -10.54 -10.34 9.91
C TYR A 141 -9.95 -8.94 9.90
N PHE A 142 -10.08 -8.24 8.78
CA PHE A 142 -9.46 -6.94 8.53
C PHE A 142 -10.51 -5.94 8.05
N PRO A 143 -11.35 -5.41 8.95
CA PRO A 143 -12.49 -4.56 8.55
C PRO A 143 -12.11 -3.33 7.74
N GLN A 144 -10.91 -2.77 7.95
CA GLN A 144 -10.46 -1.56 7.26
C GLN A 144 -9.57 -1.84 6.03
N LEU A 145 -9.24 -3.11 5.74
CA LEU A 145 -8.58 -3.46 4.48
C LEU A 145 -9.61 -3.46 3.33
N CYS A 146 -10.14 -2.29 3.05
CA CYS A 146 -11.16 -2.03 2.04
C CYS A 146 -10.82 -0.77 1.25
N ILE A 147 -11.63 -0.42 0.28
CA ILE A 147 -11.56 0.84 -0.45
C ILE A 147 -12.76 1.71 -0.07
N ILE A 148 -12.53 2.99 0.19
CA ILE A 148 -13.58 4.01 0.30
C ILE A 148 -13.49 4.88 -0.95
N ALA A 149 -14.50 4.78 -1.81
CA ALA A 149 -14.60 5.54 -3.04
C ALA A 149 -15.65 6.64 -2.88
N VAL A 150 -15.29 7.88 -3.23
CA VAL A 150 -16.16 9.05 -3.13
C VAL A 150 -16.09 9.87 -4.42
N CYS A 151 -17.25 10.41 -4.83
CA CYS A 151 -17.37 11.42 -5.87
C CYS A 151 -17.84 12.73 -5.21
N LEU A 152 -17.05 13.77 -5.33
CA LEU A 152 -17.23 15.06 -4.67
C LEU A 152 -17.85 16.09 -5.60
N PRO A 153 -18.73 17.00 -5.11
CA PRO A 153 -19.44 17.97 -5.92
C PRO A 153 -18.61 19.15 -6.42
N GLY A 154 -17.35 19.30 -5.99
CA GLY A 154 -16.47 20.43 -6.32
C GLY A 154 -15.04 20.05 -6.52
N THR A 155 -14.15 21.04 -6.47
CA THR A 155 -12.68 20.91 -6.64
C THR A 155 -11.92 20.93 -5.34
N GLU A 156 -12.59 21.20 -4.22
CA GLU A 156 -11.97 21.33 -2.91
C GLU A 156 -12.68 20.43 -1.89
N MET A 157 -11.90 19.94 -0.92
CA MET A 157 -12.41 19.16 0.19
C MET A 157 -13.40 19.99 1.02
N GLY A 158 -14.60 19.43 1.27
CA GLY A 158 -15.64 20.11 2.04
C GLY A 158 -16.57 20.99 1.21
N THR A 159 -16.41 21.11 -0.10
CA THR A 159 -17.37 21.75 -0.99
C THR A 159 -18.73 21.07 -0.85
N ILE A 160 -19.77 21.87 -0.67
CA ILE A 160 -21.17 21.42 -0.59
C ILE A 160 -21.81 21.73 -1.96
N GLY A 161 -22.48 20.75 -2.54
CA GLY A 161 -23.20 20.92 -3.80
C GLY A 161 -24.43 21.84 -3.65
N GLU A 162 -25.03 22.20 -4.78
CA GLU A 162 -26.15 23.16 -4.85
C GLU A 162 -27.38 22.71 -4.05
N SER A 163 -27.59 21.40 -3.90
CA SER A 163 -28.68 20.83 -3.12
C SER A 163 -28.28 20.47 -1.68
N GLY A 164 -27.08 20.87 -1.23
CA GLY A 164 -26.57 20.60 0.11
C GLY A 164 -25.88 19.25 0.27
N GLU A 165 -25.65 18.53 -0.83
CA GLU A 165 -24.94 17.23 -0.82
C GLU A 165 -23.45 17.42 -0.58
N ARG A 166 -22.87 16.53 0.26
CA ARG A 166 -21.42 16.43 0.50
C ARG A 166 -20.73 15.48 -0.46
N PHE A 167 -21.47 14.51 -0.95
CA PHE A 167 -20.99 13.51 -1.91
C PHE A 167 -22.05 13.32 -2.98
N ILE A 168 -21.64 13.22 -4.25
CA ILE A 168 -22.51 12.84 -5.35
C ILE A 168 -22.72 11.33 -5.34
N ASP A 169 -21.63 10.60 -5.04
CA ASP A 169 -21.66 9.17 -4.86
C ASP A 169 -20.61 8.78 -3.82
N ASN A 170 -20.91 7.78 -3.01
CA ASN A 170 -19.95 7.20 -2.11
C ASN A 170 -20.16 5.68 -1.99
N LYS A 171 -19.09 4.94 -1.83
CA LYS A 171 -19.15 3.50 -1.69
C LYS A 171 -18.00 2.98 -0.86
N ARG A 172 -18.33 2.09 0.08
CA ARG A 172 -17.35 1.23 0.72
C ARG A 172 -17.27 -0.07 -0.06
N ILE A 173 -16.11 -0.34 -0.65
CA ILE A 173 -15.85 -1.50 -1.49
C ILE A 173 -15.09 -2.52 -0.67
N THR A 174 -15.64 -3.73 -0.55
CA THR A 174 -15.13 -4.84 0.28
C THR A 174 -15.03 -6.10 -0.59
N GLY A 175 -14.45 -7.15 -0.04
CA GLY A 175 -14.20 -8.41 -0.75
C GLY A 175 -12.72 -8.69 -0.90
N ALA A 176 -12.38 -9.73 -1.65
CA ALA A 176 -11.00 -10.02 -2.00
C ALA A 176 -10.44 -8.95 -2.95
N ILE A 177 -9.11 -8.84 -3.02
CA ILE A 177 -8.43 -7.85 -3.88
C ILE A 177 -8.95 -7.86 -5.32
N PRO A 178 -9.14 -9.01 -6.00
CA PRO A 178 -9.69 -9.01 -7.34
C PRO A 178 -11.10 -8.40 -7.44
N ASP A 179 -11.96 -8.67 -6.46
CA ASP A 179 -13.33 -8.13 -6.45
C ASP A 179 -13.32 -6.63 -6.18
N MET A 180 -12.51 -6.18 -5.20
CA MET A 180 -12.35 -4.78 -4.89
C MET A 180 -11.84 -3.99 -6.10
N LEU A 181 -10.92 -4.56 -6.87
CA LEU A 181 -10.39 -3.94 -8.08
C LEU A 181 -11.49 -3.71 -9.13
N GLU A 182 -12.27 -4.75 -9.45
CA GLU A 182 -13.33 -4.65 -10.46
C GLU A 182 -14.40 -3.64 -10.03
N GLU A 183 -14.82 -3.70 -8.78
CA GLU A 183 -15.85 -2.82 -8.25
C GLU A 183 -15.38 -1.36 -8.16
N ALA A 184 -14.11 -1.12 -7.84
CA ALA A 184 -13.53 0.21 -7.81
C ALA A 184 -13.39 0.81 -9.22
N VAL A 185 -12.97 0.01 -10.20
CA VAL A 185 -12.93 0.43 -11.61
C VAL A 185 -14.33 0.79 -12.11
N GLU A 186 -15.35 0.01 -11.76
CA GLU A 186 -16.73 0.29 -12.12
C GLU A 186 -17.26 1.56 -11.45
N PHE A 187 -16.92 1.79 -10.18
CA PHE A 187 -17.24 3.05 -9.49
C PHE A 187 -16.66 4.27 -10.23
N VAL A 188 -15.39 4.21 -10.61
CA VAL A 188 -14.75 5.29 -11.38
C VAL A 188 -15.43 5.47 -12.73
N ARG A 189 -15.72 4.37 -13.44
CA ARG A 189 -16.43 4.42 -14.74
C ARG A 189 -17.78 5.09 -14.64
N LYS A 190 -18.60 4.67 -13.65
CA LYS A 190 -19.94 5.22 -13.40
C LYS A 190 -19.90 6.72 -13.14
N ASN A 191 -18.89 7.18 -12.41
CA ASN A 191 -18.77 8.57 -11.97
C ASN A 191 -17.90 9.43 -12.89
N SER A 192 -17.44 8.90 -14.04
CA SER A 192 -16.63 9.61 -15.03
C SER A 192 -17.48 10.06 -16.20
N ARG A 193 -17.08 11.20 -16.80
CA ARG A 193 -17.73 11.73 -18.00
C ARG A 193 -17.28 10.96 -19.24
N THR A 194 -18.20 10.81 -20.19
CA THR A 194 -17.89 10.26 -21.50
C THR A 194 -18.17 11.33 -22.55
N LYS A 195 -17.17 11.65 -23.37
CA LYS A 195 -17.33 12.55 -24.52
C LYS A 195 -17.56 11.72 -25.76
N THR A 196 -18.59 12.06 -26.53
CA THR A 196 -18.78 11.49 -27.86
C THR A 196 -18.01 12.33 -28.86
N ILE A 197 -17.12 11.72 -29.61
CA ILE A 197 -16.39 12.31 -30.73
C ILE A 197 -16.79 11.60 -32.03
N ILE A 198 -16.78 12.33 -33.12
CA ILE A 198 -16.93 11.76 -34.46
C ILE A 198 -15.52 11.68 -35.04
N ASP A 199 -15.10 10.50 -35.48
CA ASP A 199 -13.80 10.31 -36.11
C ASP A 199 -13.80 10.84 -37.56
N ASP A 200 -12.63 10.89 -38.18
CA ASP A 200 -12.45 11.40 -39.56
C ASP A 200 -13.25 10.60 -40.60
N ASN A 201 -13.75 9.43 -40.25
CA ASN A 201 -14.59 8.55 -41.06
C ASN A 201 -16.09 8.74 -40.78
N GLY A 202 -16.48 9.73 -39.96
CA GLY A 202 -17.86 10.00 -39.58
C GLY A 202 -18.43 9.00 -38.55
N LYS A 203 -17.62 8.14 -37.95
CA LYS A 203 -18.07 7.18 -36.94
C LYS A 203 -18.06 7.80 -35.56
N ARG A 204 -19.17 7.58 -34.84
CA ARG A 204 -19.27 7.93 -33.40
C ARG A 204 -18.32 7.08 -32.59
N LYS A 205 -17.50 7.73 -31.74
CA LYS A 205 -16.60 7.09 -30.79
C LYS A 205 -16.79 7.74 -29.42
N ASP A 206 -17.14 6.94 -28.46
CA ASP A 206 -17.26 7.41 -27.08
C ASP A 206 -15.88 7.33 -26.41
N LYS A 207 -15.40 8.49 -25.94
CA LYS A 207 -14.11 8.64 -25.28
C LYS A 207 -14.35 8.87 -23.79
N PRO A 208 -13.97 7.93 -22.92
CA PRO A 208 -14.06 8.15 -21.49
C PRO A 208 -13.07 9.23 -21.04
N GLU A 209 -13.41 9.95 -19.99
CA GLU A 209 -12.57 10.98 -19.36
C GLU A 209 -11.20 10.43 -18.95
N TYR A 210 -11.20 9.25 -18.33
CA TYR A 210 -9.99 8.54 -17.96
C TYR A 210 -9.85 7.23 -18.74
N PRO A 211 -8.64 6.89 -19.22
CA PRO A 211 -8.39 5.58 -19.83
C PRO A 211 -8.59 4.49 -18.77
N ILE A 212 -9.57 3.62 -18.97
CA ILE A 212 -9.94 2.58 -17.97
C ILE A 212 -8.77 1.65 -17.64
N LYS A 213 -7.88 1.38 -18.59
CA LYS A 213 -6.66 0.61 -18.34
C LYS A 213 -5.74 1.31 -17.33
N ALA A 214 -5.56 2.62 -17.44
CA ALA A 214 -4.73 3.38 -16.49
C ALA A 214 -5.37 3.45 -15.10
N VAL A 215 -6.70 3.63 -15.03
CA VAL A 215 -7.45 3.58 -13.76
C VAL A 215 -7.28 2.23 -13.09
N ARG A 216 -7.46 1.14 -13.86
CA ARG A 216 -7.28 -0.22 -13.34
C ARG A 216 -5.89 -0.45 -12.79
N GLU A 217 -4.87 -0.03 -13.54
CA GLU A 217 -3.47 -0.17 -13.13
C GLU A 217 -3.16 0.63 -11.85
N ALA A 218 -3.64 1.87 -11.77
CA ALA A 218 -3.45 2.70 -10.58
C ALA A 218 -4.10 2.09 -9.33
N ILE A 219 -5.32 1.58 -9.44
CA ILE A 219 -6.04 0.93 -8.34
C ILE A 219 -5.35 -0.39 -7.96
N LEU A 220 -4.95 -1.19 -8.95
CA LEU A 220 -4.23 -2.44 -8.71
C LEU A 220 -2.92 -2.17 -7.97
N ASN A 221 -2.15 -1.18 -8.41
CA ASN A 221 -0.90 -0.80 -7.75
C ASN A 221 -1.13 -0.33 -6.31
N ALA A 222 -2.19 0.45 -6.06
CA ALA A 222 -2.54 0.85 -4.69
C ALA A 222 -2.90 -0.33 -3.80
N LEU A 223 -3.56 -1.36 -4.34
CA LEU A 223 -3.92 -2.58 -3.60
C LEU A 223 -2.71 -3.48 -3.37
N VAL A 224 -1.88 -3.71 -4.39
CA VAL A 224 -0.77 -4.68 -4.32
C VAL A 224 0.43 -4.12 -3.54
N HIS A 225 0.70 -2.81 -3.68
CA HIS A 225 1.83 -2.13 -3.02
C HIS A 225 1.44 -1.41 -1.74
N ARG A 226 0.22 -1.61 -1.25
CA ARG A 226 -0.20 -1.11 0.05
C ARG A 226 0.75 -1.62 1.14
N ASP A 227 1.01 -0.77 2.12
CA ASP A 227 1.61 -1.21 3.37
C ASP A 227 0.58 -2.02 4.17
N TYR A 228 0.87 -3.31 4.39
CA TYR A 228 0.03 -4.23 5.13
C TYR A 228 0.49 -4.45 6.57
N SER A 229 1.35 -3.57 7.10
CA SER A 229 1.77 -3.61 8.50
C SER A 229 0.60 -3.34 9.46
N LEU A 230 0.79 -3.71 10.72
CA LEU A 230 -0.19 -3.46 11.78
C LEU A 230 -0.48 -1.95 11.96
N HIS A 231 0.47 -1.09 11.63
CA HIS A 231 0.32 0.36 11.75
C HIS A 231 -0.67 0.95 10.75
N THR A 232 -0.81 0.33 9.57
CA THR A 232 -1.67 0.83 8.47
C THR A 232 -2.92 -0.03 8.27
N GLU A 233 -3.06 -1.14 9.00
CA GLU A 233 -4.19 -2.06 8.89
C GLU A 233 -5.55 -1.38 9.08
N ASN A 234 -5.60 -0.35 9.91
CA ASN A 234 -6.82 0.39 10.21
C ASN A 234 -7.08 1.58 9.26
N THR A 235 -6.32 1.72 8.19
CA THR A 235 -6.47 2.84 7.24
C THR A 235 -6.94 2.30 5.87
N PRO A 236 -8.17 2.61 5.42
CA PRO A 236 -8.64 2.16 4.11
C PRO A 236 -7.93 2.89 2.97
N ILE A 237 -7.87 2.27 1.79
CA ILE A 237 -7.50 2.97 0.56
C ILE A 237 -8.63 3.94 0.20
N ARG A 238 -8.30 5.15 -0.23
CA ARG A 238 -9.28 6.15 -0.66
C ARG A 238 -9.16 6.41 -2.15
N ILE A 239 -10.31 6.44 -2.82
CA ILE A 239 -10.45 6.89 -4.20
C ILE A 239 -11.33 8.14 -4.15
N GLU A 240 -10.78 9.28 -4.55
CA GLU A 240 -11.48 10.55 -4.55
C GLU A 240 -11.57 11.06 -6.00
N ARG A 241 -12.78 11.31 -6.45
CA ARG A 241 -13.05 11.94 -7.75
C ARG A 241 -13.69 13.29 -7.53
N TRP A 242 -13.14 14.30 -8.15
CA TRP A 242 -13.60 15.67 -8.13
C TRP A 242 -14.33 16.00 -9.45
N LEU A 243 -15.47 16.69 -9.37
CA LEU A 243 -16.29 16.96 -10.56
C LEU A 243 -15.65 17.98 -11.52
N TYR A 244 -14.80 18.86 -11.02
CA TYR A 244 -14.20 19.95 -11.75
C TYR A 244 -12.70 20.01 -11.45
N GLY A 245 -11.95 19.06 -11.97
CA GLY A 245 -10.49 19.03 -11.91
C GLY A 245 -9.90 18.80 -13.28
#